data_04700b3514f21f6c6f928c652fb89ee4
#
_entry.id   04700b3514f21f6c6f928c652fb89ee4
#
_cell.length_a   1.000
_cell.length_b   1.000
_cell.length_c   1.000
_cell.angle_alpha   90.00
_cell.angle_beta   90.00
_cell.angle_gamma   90.00
#
_symmetry.space_group_name_H-M   'P 1'
#
loop_
_entity.id
_entity.type
_entity.pdbx_description
1 polymer ?
#
loop_
_entity_poly.entity_id
_entity_poly.type
_entity_poly.pdbx_seq_one_letter_code
_entity_poly.pdbx_strand_id
1 'polypeptide(L)'
;MMQTKDFVVENGQMYYKKKPLHKQPLFWTTIAGAVLSFILGVTCFIFMIGLSAANFDNWDTGSDGYIDETVEYTEYQVGDSVDFSDGLHVTVTSMGKDDSVELVDSYYGTAYVVEVEVENSTAEELYFDEYYFSLVDPASQIPFTLDMRTYDVNLVEKLKPGEKVQVKLIYGIDNETNFGFTYEDAMWTELVAEGI
;
A
#
# COMPACT_ATOMS: atom_id res chain seq x y z
N MET A 1 39.64 15.19 60.77
CA MET A 1 38.62 16.24 60.75
C MET A 1 37.25 15.53 60.66
N MET A 2 36.53 15.48 61.80
CA MET A 2 35.19 14.86 61.86
C MET A 2 34.22 15.80 61.15
N GLN A 3 33.59 15.37 60.08
CA GLN A 3 32.49 16.11 59.46
C GLN A 3 31.29 16.05 60.41
N THR A 4 30.93 17.20 60.97
CA THR A 4 29.69 17.40 61.69
C THR A 4 28.52 17.10 60.78
N LYS A 5 27.85 15.98 61.01
CA LYS A 5 26.59 15.68 60.33
C LYS A 5 25.54 16.71 60.79
N ASP A 6 24.97 17.48 59.89
CA ASP A 6 23.93 18.45 60.18
C ASP A 6 22.64 17.70 60.58
N PHE A 7 22.43 17.55 61.87
CA PHE A 7 21.19 17.06 62.49
C PHE A 7 20.39 18.24 62.99
N VAL A 8 19.08 18.23 62.77
CA VAL A 8 18.13 19.12 63.46
C VAL A 8 17.36 18.31 64.44
N VAL A 9 17.32 18.78 65.64
CA VAL A 9 16.55 18.16 66.77
C VAL A 9 15.25 18.96 66.94
N GLU A 10 14.12 18.35 66.67
CA GLU A 10 12.82 18.95 66.83
C GLU A 10 11.94 17.97 67.64
N ASN A 11 11.36 18.44 68.76
CA ASN A 11 10.53 17.65 69.62
C ASN A 11 11.23 16.35 70.19
N GLY A 12 12.54 16.42 70.39
CA GLY A 12 13.30 15.27 70.96
C GLY A 12 13.62 14.20 69.88
N GLN A 13 13.29 14.37 68.68
CA GLN A 13 13.67 13.50 67.54
C GLN A 13 14.74 14.14 66.66
N MET A 14 15.74 13.34 66.26
CA MET A 14 16.81 13.78 65.37
C MET A 14 16.46 13.55 63.96
N TYR A 15 16.39 14.61 63.15
CA TYR A 15 16.15 14.55 61.71
C TYR A 15 17.40 14.90 60.92
N TYR A 16 17.66 14.17 59.83
CA TYR A 16 18.72 14.52 58.90
C TYR A 16 18.27 15.68 58.05
N LYS A 17 19.03 16.76 58.00
CA LYS A 17 18.80 17.85 57.08
C LYS A 17 19.06 17.37 55.67
N LYS A 18 17.98 17.20 54.87
CA LYS A 18 18.12 16.80 53.47
C LYS A 18 18.88 17.86 52.70
N LYS A 19 19.95 17.44 52.03
CA LYS A 19 20.68 18.35 51.10
C LYS A 19 19.72 18.88 50.05
N PRO A 20 19.75 20.19 49.74
CA PRO A 20 18.93 20.74 48.68
C PRO A 20 19.15 20.00 47.36
N LEU A 21 18.10 19.78 46.59
CA LEU A 21 18.07 18.97 45.36
C LEU A 21 19.21 19.28 44.36
N HIS A 22 19.55 20.57 44.20
CA HIS A 22 20.63 21.01 43.34
C HIS A 22 22.04 20.61 43.77
N LYS A 23 22.23 20.17 45.03
CA LYS A 23 23.52 19.66 45.56
C LYS A 23 23.64 18.14 45.48
N GLN A 24 22.62 17.48 44.94
CA GLN A 24 22.65 16.03 44.80
C GLN A 24 23.16 15.67 43.38
N PRO A 25 24.19 14.80 43.29
CA PRO A 25 24.75 14.43 41.99
C PRO A 25 23.70 13.77 41.06
N LEU A 26 22.74 13.03 41.64
CA LEU A 26 21.66 12.39 40.90
C LEU A 26 20.76 13.41 40.17
N PHE A 27 20.54 14.60 40.73
CA PHE A 27 19.76 15.66 40.13
C PHE A 27 20.39 16.15 38.79
N TRP A 28 21.69 16.36 38.79
CA TRP A 28 22.42 16.81 37.62
C TRP A 28 22.53 15.73 36.54
N THR A 29 22.66 14.46 36.90
CA THR A 29 22.65 13.36 35.93
C THR A 29 21.30 13.20 35.26
N THR A 30 20.19 13.40 36.00
CA THR A 30 18.83 13.36 35.43
C THR A 30 18.61 14.52 34.44
N ILE A 31 19.03 15.73 34.80
CA ILE A 31 18.94 16.90 33.90
C ILE A 31 19.80 16.69 32.65
N ALA A 32 21.05 16.24 32.81
CA ALA A 32 21.92 15.97 31.67
C ALA A 32 21.36 14.89 30.78
N GLY A 33 20.78 13.83 31.32
CA GLY A 33 20.08 12.79 30.54
C GLY A 33 18.89 13.31 29.78
N ALA A 34 18.04 14.14 30.42
CA ALA A 34 16.87 14.73 29.78
C ALA A 34 17.26 15.68 28.61
N VAL A 35 18.29 16.51 28.80
CA VAL A 35 18.80 17.39 27.77
C VAL A 35 19.37 16.59 26.59
N LEU A 36 20.14 15.55 26.86
CA LEU A 36 20.72 14.69 25.83
C LEU A 36 19.62 13.97 25.03
N SER A 37 18.61 13.45 25.72
CA SER A 37 17.46 12.80 25.06
C SER A 37 16.68 13.78 24.19
N PHE A 38 16.51 15.01 24.65
CA PHE A 38 15.84 16.06 23.86
C PHE A 38 16.62 16.41 22.60
N ILE A 39 17.94 16.59 22.72
CA ILE A 39 18.81 16.87 21.55
C ILE A 39 18.75 15.72 20.54
N LEU A 40 18.82 14.46 21.02
CA LEU A 40 18.73 13.29 20.15
C LEU A 40 17.35 13.21 19.48
N GLY A 41 16.27 13.48 20.19
CA GLY A 41 14.93 13.53 19.62
C GLY A 41 14.78 14.58 18.53
N VAL A 42 15.28 15.80 18.76
CA VAL A 42 15.26 16.89 17.77
C VAL A 42 16.13 16.55 16.56
N THR A 43 17.32 15.96 16.74
CA THR A 43 18.17 15.54 15.63
C THR A 43 17.52 14.43 14.81
N CYS A 44 16.91 13.43 15.42
CA CYS A 44 16.15 12.39 14.72
C CYS A 44 14.97 13.00 13.92
N PHE A 45 14.27 13.96 14.53
CA PHE A 45 13.14 14.63 13.88
C PHE A 45 13.57 15.46 12.66
N ILE A 46 14.68 16.20 12.79
CA ILE A 46 15.28 16.95 11.66
C ILE A 46 15.76 15.98 10.56
N PHE A 47 16.34 14.83 10.94
CA PHE A 47 16.76 13.80 9.99
C PHE A 47 15.56 13.19 9.25
N MET A 48 14.46 12.92 9.97
CA MET A 48 13.22 12.44 9.34
C MET A 48 12.63 13.45 8.37
N ILE A 49 12.59 14.75 8.74
CA ILE A 49 12.16 15.81 7.83
C ILE A 49 13.13 15.97 6.66
N GLY A 50 14.43 15.90 6.90
CA GLY A 50 15.44 15.99 5.86
C GLY A 50 15.38 14.82 4.87
N LEU A 51 15.14 13.60 5.33
CA LEU A 51 14.95 12.44 4.48
C LEU A 51 13.61 12.50 3.71
N SER A 52 12.54 13.00 4.34
CA SER A 52 11.28 13.22 3.64
C SER A 52 11.42 14.35 2.62
N ALA A 53 12.10 15.46 2.94
CA ALA A 53 12.34 16.54 1.99
C ALA A 53 13.25 16.08 0.83
N ALA A 54 14.28 15.28 1.08
CA ALA A 54 15.13 14.72 0.02
C ALA A 54 14.38 13.73 -0.90
N ASN A 55 13.33 13.09 -0.39
CA ASN A 55 12.41 12.28 -1.22
C ASN A 55 11.28 13.13 -1.83
N PHE A 56 10.97 14.31 -1.25
CA PHE A 56 9.98 15.24 -1.82
C PHE A 56 10.55 16.08 -2.97
N ASP A 57 11.86 16.31 -3.02
CA ASP A 57 12.49 16.96 -4.18
C ASP A 57 12.44 16.10 -5.46
N ASN A 58 12.07 14.82 -5.33
CA ASN A 58 11.73 13.95 -6.47
C ASN A 58 10.22 13.93 -6.80
N TRP A 59 9.40 14.61 -6.02
CA TRP A 59 8.07 15.02 -6.45
C TRP A 59 8.22 16.38 -7.13
N ASP A 60 8.83 16.34 -8.29
CA ASP A 60 8.75 17.41 -9.25
C ASP A 60 7.26 17.63 -9.54
N THR A 61 6.70 18.68 -8.93
CA THR A 61 5.47 19.28 -9.41
C THR A 61 5.76 20.05 -10.70
N GLY A 62 6.67 19.53 -11.50
CA GLY A 62 6.84 19.84 -12.89
C GLY A 62 5.66 19.21 -13.63
N SER A 63 4.62 19.94 -13.75
CA SER A 63 3.75 19.93 -14.89
C SER A 63 4.61 20.14 -16.12
N ASP A 64 5.25 19.11 -16.63
CA ASP A 64 5.79 18.94 -18.00
C ASP A 64 6.72 17.70 -17.99
N GLY A 65 6.09 16.55 -18.08
CA GLY A 65 6.83 15.30 -18.20
C GLY A 65 5.98 14.11 -17.79
N TYR A 66 4.75 14.07 -18.28
CA TYR A 66 4.19 12.76 -18.62
C TYR A 66 5.21 12.18 -19.59
N ILE A 67 6.05 11.28 -19.12
CA ILE A 67 6.68 10.33 -20.00
C ILE A 67 5.48 9.61 -20.59
N ASP A 68 5.13 10.00 -21.78
CA ASP A 68 4.17 9.29 -22.62
C ASP A 68 4.87 8.00 -23.09
N GLU A 69 5.29 7.19 -22.13
CA GLU A 69 5.57 5.79 -22.34
C GLU A 69 4.20 5.11 -22.32
N THR A 70 3.48 5.29 -23.42
CA THR A 70 2.33 4.44 -23.70
C THR A 70 2.84 3.00 -23.66
N VAL A 71 2.36 2.24 -22.70
CA VAL A 71 2.68 0.81 -22.61
C VAL A 71 2.13 0.17 -23.88
N GLU A 72 2.98 -0.49 -24.65
CA GLU A 72 2.55 -1.24 -25.83
C GLU A 72 2.02 -2.60 -25.36
N TYR A 73 0.70 -2.74 -25.32
CA TYR A 73 0.05 -3.98 -24.95
C TYR A 73 -0.10 -4.93 -26.12
N THR A 74 0.08 -6.22 -25.86
CA THR A 74 -0.38 -7.27 -26.76
C THR A 74 -1.86 -7.52 -26.52
N GLU A 75 -2.69 -7.31 -27.54
CA GLU A 75 -4.13 -7.42 -27.43
C GLU A 75 -4.60 -8.89 -27.55
N TYR A 76 -5.49 -9.25 -26.63
CA TYR A 76 -6.17 -10.54 -26.55
C TYR A 76 -7.68 -10.33 -26.45
N GLN A 77 -8.42 -11.38 -26.73
CA GLN A 77 -9.87 -11.37 -26.57
C GLN A 77 -10.27 -12.11 -25.29
N VAL A 78 -11.42 -11.75 -24.75
CA VAL A 78 -12.01 -12.52 -23.65
C VAL A 78 -12.15 -13.98 -24.08
N GLY A 79 -11.61 -14.89 -23.25
CA GLY A 79 -11.51 -16.32 -23.53
C GLY A 79 -10.12 -16.78 -23.96
N ASP A 80 -9.25 -15.86 -24.39
CA ASP A 80 -7.87 -16.19 -24.70
C ASP A 80 -7.04 -16.36 -23.40
N SER A 81 -6.14 -17.34 -23.43
CA SER A 81 -5.21 -17.66 -22.34
C SER A 81 -3.80 -17.20 -22.68
N VAL A 82 -3.09 -16.69 -21.69
CA VAL A 82 -1.71 -16.20 -21.85
C VAL A 82 -0.82 -16.81 -20.78
N ASP A 83 0.37 -17.28 -21.17
CA ASP A 83 1.43 -17.74 -20.29
C ASP A 83 2.40 -16.59 -20.03
N PHE A 84 2.64 -16.27 -18.76
CA PHE A 84 3.54 -15.20 -18.34
C PHE A 84 4.88 -15.72 -17.83
N SER A 85 5.88 -14.84 -17.88
CA SER A 85 7.25 -15.17 -17.50
C SER A 85 7.43 -15.46 -16.02
N ASP A 86 6.52 -14.95 -15.18
CA ASP A 86 6.45 -15.19 -13.73
C ASP A 86 5.87 -16.57 -13.39
N GLY A 87 5.36 -17.30 -14.39
CA GLY A 87 4.81 -18.64 -14.28
C GLY A 87 3.30 -18.69 -14.04
N LEU A 88 2.61 -17.57 -14.16
CA LEU A 88 1.15 -17.54 -14.17
C LEU A 88 0.62 -17.84 -15.58
N HIS A 89 -0.43 -18.64 -15.64
CA HIS A 89 -1.27 -18.84 -16.82
C HIS A 89 -2.61 -18.15 -16.53
N VAL A 90 -2.94 -17.14 -17.32
CA VAL A 90 -4.09 -16.28 -17.08
C VAL A 90 -5.09 -16.39 -18.21
N THR A 91 -6.36 -16.56 -17.86
CA THR A 91 -7.48 -16.55 -18.82
C THR A 91 -8.56 -15.61 -18.30
N VAL A 92 -8.85 -14.56 -19.02
CA VAL A 92 -10.03 -13.72 -18.73
C VAL A 92 -11.26 -14.43 -19.28
N THR A 93 -12.10 -14.94 -18.38
CA THR A 93 -13.27 -15.76 -18.77
C THR A 93 -14.50 -14.93 -19.08
N SER A 94 -14.65 -13.79 -18.41
CA SER A 94 -15.70 -12.81 -18.70
C SER A 94 -15.31 -11.43 -18.18
N MET A 95 -15.83 -10.40 -18.83
CA MET A 95 -15.77 -9.03 -18.32
C MET A 95 -17.03 -8.28 -18.76
N GLY A 96 -17.53 -7.37 -17.91
CA GLY A 96 -18.74 -6.60 -18.24
C GLY A 96 -19.35 -5.88 -17.04
N LYS A 97 -20.33 -5.02 -17.35
CA LYS A 97 -21.13 -4.31 -16.34
C LYS A 97 -22.04 -5.28 -15.62
N ASP A 98 -22.13 -5.13 -14.29
CA ASP A 98 -23.04 -5.95 -13.45
C ASP A 98 -23.77 -5.05 -12.46
N ASP A 99 -24.98 -4.65 -12.81
CA ASP A 99 -25.84 -3.80 -11.98
C ASP A 99 -26.35 -4.50 -10.72
N SER A 100 -26.14 -5.80 -10.60
CA SER A 100 -26.54 -6.57 -9.40
C SER A 100 -25.48 -6.49 -8.28
N VAL A 101 -24.28 -6.03 -8.58
CA VAL A 101 -23.19 -5.86 -7.63
C VAL A 101 -23.25 -4.46 -7.02
N GLU A 102 -23.47 -4.40 -5.70
CA GLU A 102 -23.41 -3.15 -4.95
C GLU A 102 -21.95 -2.84 -4.57
N LEU A 103 -21.43 -1.72 -5.07
CA LEU A 103 -20.10 -1.26 -4.74
C LEU A 103 -19.99 -0.78 -3.30
N VAL A 104 -18.82 -0.94 -2.69
CA VAL A 104 -18.52 -0.36 -1.37
C VAL A 104 -18.33 1.14 -1.49
N ASP A 105 -17.66 1.58 -2.57
CA ASP A 105 -17.51 3.01 -2.85
C ASP A 105 -18.70 3.54 -3.62
N SER A 106 -19.57 4.27 -2.92
CA SER A 106 -20.77 4.88 -3.50
C SER A 106 -20.51 6.07 -4.44
N TYR A 107 -19.24 6.45 -4.64
CA TYR A 107 -18.87 7.48 -5.59
C TYR A 107 -19.10 7.04 -7.04
N TYR A 108 -18.89 5.73 -7.30
CA TYR A 108 -19.09 5.13 -8.62
C TYR A 108 -20.52 4.65 -8.80
N GLY A 109 -21.03 4.78 -10.03
CA GLY A 109 -22.43 4.45 -10.31
C GLY A 109 -22.69 2.99 -10.63
N THR A 110 -21.70 2.28 -11.20
CA THR A 110 -21.89 0.91 -11.73
C THR A 110 -20.67 0.05 -11.44
N ALA A 111 -20.91 -1.22 -11.14
CA ALA A 111 -19.84 -2.21 -11.03
C ALA A 111 -19.48 -2.74 -12.43
N TYR A 112 -18.18 -2.83 -12.72
CA TYR A 112 -17.63 -3.59 -13.82
C TYR A 112 -16.89 -4.80 -13.27
N VAL A 113 -17.28 -5.98 -13.70
CA VAL A 113 -16.81 -7.24 -13.14
C VAL A 113 -15.96 -7.96 -14.17
N VAL A 114 -14.78 -8.40 -13.76
CA VAL A 114 -13.90 -9.24 -14.54
C VAL A 114 -13.71 -10.57 -13.82
N GLU A 115 -13.99 -11.66 -14.49
CA GLU A 115 -13.72 -13.01 -14.00
C GLU A 115 -12.49 -13.57 -14.68
N VAL A 116 -11.51 -13.97 -13.87
CA VAL A 116 -10.20 -14.42 -14.32
C VAL A 116 -9.92 -15.81 -13.74
N GLU A 117 -9.51 -16.72 -14.59
CA GLU A 117 -8.92 -17.97 -14.18
C GLU A 117 -7.40 -17.81 -14.16
N VAL A 118 -6.78 -18.07 -13.01
CA VAL A 118 -5.34 -17.98 -12.81
C VAL A 118 -4.81 -19.34 -12.38
N GLU A 119 -3.79 -19.82 -13.08
CA GLU A 119 -3.13 -21.10 -12.80
C GLU A 119 -1.63 -20.88 -12.57
N ASN A 120 -1.10 -21.50 -11.51
CA ASN A 120 0.33 -21.58 -11.31
C ASN A 120 0.92 -22.72 -12.16
N SER A 121 1.59 -22.40 -13.23
CA SER A 121 2.21 -23.37 -14.14
C SER A 121 3.60 -23.83 -13.70
N THR A 122 4.12 -23.32 -12.57
CA THR A 122 5.45 -23.64 -12.06
C THR A 122 5.46 -24.84 -11.11
N ALA A 123 6.66 -25.28 -10.71
CA ALA A 123 6.86 -26.33 -9.72
C ALA A 123 6.94 -25.77 -8.28
N GLU A 124 6.86 -24.48 -8.10
CA GLU A 124 6.98 -23.78 -6.80
C GLU A 124 5.69 -23.05 -6.45
N GLU A 125 5.49 -22.74 -5.18
CA GLU A 125 4.36 -21.90 -4.72
C GLU A 125 4.60 -20.45 -5.18
N LEU A 126 3.61 -19.84 -5.83
CA LEU A 126 3.63 -18.45 -6.25
C LEU A 126 2.78 -17.59 -5.33
N TYR A 127 3.25 -16.38 -5.05
CA TYR A 127 2.43 -15.34 -4.47
C TYR A 127 1.53 -14.75 -5.54
N PHE A 128 0.27 -14.56 -5.19
CA PHE A 128 -0.72 -13.94 -6.04
C PHE A 128 -1.18 -12.62 -5.39
N ASP A 129 -1.20 -11.56 -6.20
CA ASP A 129 -1.69 -10.25 -5.79
C ASP A 129 -2.61 -9.70 -6.88
N GLU A 130 -3.88 -9.51 -6.53
CA GLU A 130 -4.92 -8.98 -7.43
C GLU A 130 -4.64 -7.55 -7.89
N TYR A 131 -3.79 -6.79 -7.21
CA TYR A 131 -3.37 -5.46 -7.62
C TYR A 131 -2.49 -5.42 -8.88
N TYR A 132 -1.95 -6.55 -9.30
CA TYR A 132 -1.23 -6.64 -10.57
C TYR A 132 -2.16 -6.61 -11.78
N PHE A 133 -3.45 -6.84 -11.55
CA PHE A 133 -4.48 -6.70 -12.58
C PHE A 133 -5.08 -5.30 -12.55
N SER A 134 -5.29 -4.71 -13.73
CA SER A 134 -5.92 -3.41 -13.84
C SER A 134 -6.99 -3.38 -14.93
N LEU A 135 -8.12 -2.76 -14.63
CA LEU A 135 -9.06 -2.34 -15.65
C LEU A 135 -8.67 -0.92 -16.07
N VAL A 136 -8.50 -0.67 -17.36
CA VAL A 136 -8.06 0.61 -17.90
C VAL A 136 -8.98 1.09 -19.02
N ASP A 137 -8.99 2.40 -19.27
CA ASP A 137 -9.44 2.93 -20.56
C ASP A 137 -8.32 2.69 -21.59
N PRO A 138 -8.55 1.92 -22.66
CA PRO A 138 -7.52 1.58 -23.63
C PRO A 138 -6.88 2.79 -24.34
N ALA A 139 -7.62 3.90 -24.45
CA ALA A 139 -7.14 5.10 -25.14
C ALA A 139 -6.22 5.96 -24.28
N SER A 140 -6.55 6.13 -23.00
CA SER A 140 -5.80 6.97 -22.06
C SER A 140 -4.88 6.17 -21.15
N GLN A 141 -5.05 4.85 -21.08
CA GLN A 141 -4.38 3.92 -20.14
C GLN A 141 -4.58 4.29 -18.64
N ILE A 142 -5.61 5.09 -18.36
CA ILE A 142 -5.95 5.45 -16.98
C ILE A 142 -6.65 4.27 -16.32
N PRO A 143 -6.14 3.81 -15.16
CA PRO A 143 -6.75 2.70 -14.44
C PRO A 143 -8.02 3.12 -13.70
N PHE A 144 -9.01 2.22 -13.70
CA PHE A 144 -10.19 2.31 -12.85
C PHE A 144 -9.89 1.79 -11.46
N THR A 145 -10.65 2.25 -10.48
CA THR A 145 -10.45 1.87 -9.09
C THR A 145 -11.01 0.48 -8.82
N LEU A 146 -10.17 -0.39 -8.28
CA LEU A 146 -10.60 -1.69 -7.75
C LEU A 146 -11.47 -1.46 -6.51
N ASP A 147 -12.71 -1.96 -6.52
CA ASP A 147 -13.63 -1.84 -5.39
C ASP A 147 -13.31 -2.87 -4.30
N MET A 148 -13.42 -2.44 -3.05
CA MET A 148 -13.16 -3.28 -1.88
C MET A 148 -14.07 -4.51 -1.80
N ARG A 149 -15.19 -4.53 -2.54
CA ARG A 149 -16.05 -5.72 -2.68
C ARG A 149 -15.31 -6.93 -3.26
N THR A 150 -14.24 -6.70 -4.04
CA THR A 150 -13.37 -7.76 -4.55
C THR A 150 -12.87 -8.67 -3.42
N TYR A 151 -12.53 -8.10 -2.26
CA TYR A 151 -12.00 -8.83 -1.12
C TYR A 151 -13.06 -9.65 -0.36
N ASP A 152 -14.33 -9.32 -0.52
CA ASP A 152 -15.42 -10.10 0.06
C ASP A 152 -15.64 -11.42 -0.69
N VAL A 153 -15.15 -11.52 -1.93
CA VAL A 153 -15.44 -12.63 -2.85
C VAL A 153 -14.24 -13.58 -2.99
N ASN A 154 -13.01 -13.04 -3.01
CA ASN A 154 -11.79 -13.82 -3.23
C ASN A 154 -10.65 -13.29 -2.38
N LEU A 155 -10.01 -14.18 -1.62
CA LEU A 155 -8.73 -13.93 -0.98
C LEU A 155 -7.84 -15.12 -1.28
N VAL A 156 -6.98 -14.96 -2.29
CA VAL A 156 -5.96 -15.95 -2.63
C VAL A 156 -4.61 -15.27 -2.51
N GLU A 157 -3.89 -15.54 -1.44
CA GLU A 157 -2.54 -14.97 -1.23
C GLU A 157 -1.45 -15.79 -1.95
N LYS A 158 -1.74 -17.08 -2.23
CA LYS A 158 -0.76 -18.02 -2.75
C LYS A 158 -1.41 -19.08 -3.60
N LEU A 159 -0.71 -19.47 -4.68
CA LEU A 159 -1.07 -20.56 -5.56
C LEU A 159 -0.04 -21.67 -5.46
N LYS A 160 -0.47 -22.88 -5.12
CA LYS A 160 0.40 -24.06 -5.15
C LYS A 160 0.72 -24.47 -6.58
N PRO A 161 1.78 -25.28 -6.79
CA PRO A 161 2.09 -25.82 -8.11
C PRO A 161 0.88 -26.51 -8.75
N GLY A 162 0.51 -26.07 -9.95
CA GLY A 162 -0.63 -26.58 -10.70
C GLY A 162 -2.00 -26.21 -10.12
N GLU A 163 -2.06 -25.35 -9.13
CA GLU A 163 -3.33 -24.86 -8.59
C GLU A 163 -3.94 -23.83 -9.55
N LYS A 164 -5.24 -23.98 -9.76
CA LYS A 164 -6.05 -23.13 -10.61
C LYS A 164 -7.17 -22.53 -9.77
N VAL A 165 -7.32 -21.22 -9.83
CA VAL A 165 -8.34 -20.48 -9.09
C VAL A 165 -9.13 -19.57 -10.02
N GLN A 166 -10.39 -19.35 -9.67
CA GLN A 166 -11.24 -18.34 -10.29
C GLN A 166 -11.23 -17.09 -9.40
N VAL A 167 -10.85 -15.97 -9.96
CA VAL A 167 -10.80 -14.67 -9.28
C VAL A 167 -11.85 -13.76 -9.88
N LYS A 168 -12.62 -13.09 -9.04
CA LYS A 168 -13.60 -12.10 -9.45
C LYS A 168 -13.13 -10.72 -9.01
N LEU A 169 -12.77 -9.87 -9.96
CA LEU A 169 -12.31 -8.51 -9.73
C LEU A 169 -13.44 -7.53 -10.03
N ILE A 170 -13.67 -6.59 -9.12
CA ILE A 170 -14.80 -5.65 -9.20
C ILE A 170 -14.24 -4.24 -9.24
N TYR A 171 -14.60 -3.48 -10.25
CA TYR A 171 -14.16 -2.10 -10.44
C TYR A 171 -15.34 -1.14 -10.41
N GLY A 172 -15.12 0.06 -9.89
CA GLY A 172 -16.10 1.13 -9.95
C GLY A 172 -15.95 1.93 -11.25
N ILE A 173 -17.05 2.06 -12.01
CA ILE A 173 -17.09 2.84 -13.24
C ILE A 173 -18.28 3.79 -13.26
N ASP A 174 -18.19 4.86 -14.06
CA ASP A 174 -19.31 5.79 -14.31
C ASP A 174 -19.91 5.59 -15.72
N ASN A 175 -19.47 6.41 -16.67
CA ASN A 175 -20.08 6.47 -17.99
C ASN A 175 -19.18 5.98 -19.13
N GLU A 176 -18.11 5.34 -18.82
CA GLU A 176 -17.12 4.82 -19.76
C GLU A 176 -17.74 3.72 -20.62
N THR A 177 -17.25 3.61 -21.84
CA THR A 177 -17.77 2.64 -22.83
C THR A 177 -16.72 1.65 -23.30
N ASN A 178 -15.44 1.96 -23.12
CA ASN A 178 -14.34 1.12 -23.58
C ASN A 178 -13.51 0.68 -22.38
N PHE A 179 -13.20 -0.59 -22.33
CA PHE A 179 -12.46 -1.20 -21.24
C PHE A 179 -11.41 -2.15 -21.79
N GLY A 180 -10.19 -2.04 -21.25
CA GLY A 180 -9.13 -3.02 -21.39
C GLY A 180 -8.79 -3.57 -20.03
N PHE A 181 -8.68 -4.87 -19.91
CA PHE A 181 -8.21 -5.52 -18.70
C PHE A 181 -6.78 -5.96 -18.89
N THR A 182 -5.87 -5.55 -18.02
CA THR A 182 -4.42 -5.72 -18.22
C THR A 182 -3.77 -6.54 -17.12
N TYR A 183 -2.75 -7.31 -17.53
CA TYR A 183 -1.77 -7.94 -16.69
C TYR A 183 -0.42 -7.94 -17.42
N GLU A 184 0.63 -7.40 -16.80
CA GLU A 184 1.92 -7.17 -17.45
C GLU A 184 1.77 -6.43 -18.80
N ASP A 185 2.19 -7.04 -19.91
CA ASP A 185 2.10 -6.50 -21.28
C ASP A 185 0.89 -7.03 -22.08
N ALA A 186 -0.01 -7.78 -21.43
CA ALA A 186 -1.23 -8.27 -22.04
C ALA A 186 -2.42 -7.37 -21.74
N MET A 187 -3.30 -7.17 -22.72
CA MET A 187 -4.58 -6.49 -22.59
C MET A 187 -5.69 -7.31 -23.21
N TRP A 188 -6.71 -7.66 -22.41
CA TRP A 188 -7.93 -8.28 -22.91
C TRP A 188 -9.00 -7.22 -23.11
N THR A 189 -9.69 -7.32 -24.25
CA THR A 189 -10.81 -6.46 -24.59
C THR A 189 -12.04 -7.30 -24.89
N GLU A 190 -13.23 -6.72 -24.67
CA GLU A 190 -14.46 -7.33 -25.15
C GLU A 190 -14.46 -7.37 -26.69
N LEU A 191 -15.00 -8.42 -27.25
CA LEU A 191 -15.31 -8.46 -28.69
C LEU A 191 -16.28 -7.32 -29.00
N VAL A 192 -15.78 -6.27 -29.63
CA VAL A 192 -16.66 -5.31 -30.29
C VAL A 192 -17.31 -6.07 -31.43
N ALA A 193 -18.57 -6.45 -31.23
CA ALA A 193 -19.35 -6.96 -32.36
C ALA A 193 -19.36 -5.86 -33.44
N GLU A 194 -18.52 -6.00 -34.46
CA GLU A 194 -18.61 -5.12 -35.64
C GLU A 194 -20.03 -5.22 -36.16
N GLY A 195 -20.76 -4.11 -36.01
CA GLY A 195 -22.13 -4.00 -36.48
C GLY A 195 -22.17 -4.24 -37.97
N ILE A 196 -22.86 -5.32 -38.37
CA ILE A 196 -23.23 -5.65 -39.75
C ILE A 196 -24.24 -4.62 -40.24
#